data_23d48b3fe8722b0ee06ae0646e5943d0
#
_entry.id   23d48b3fe8722b0ee06ae0646e5943d0
#
_cell.length_a   1.000
_cell.length_b   1.000
_cell.length_c   1.000
_cell.angle_alpha   90.00
_cell.angle_beta   90.00
_cell.angle_gamma   90.00
#
_symmetry.space_group_name_H-M   'P 1'
#
loop_
_entity.id
_entity.type
_entity.pdbx_description
1 polymer ?
#
loop_
_entity_poly.entity_id
_entity_poly.type
_entity_poly.pdbx_seq_one_letter_code
_entity_poly.pdbx_strand_id
1 'polypeptide(L)'
;MKRHALAATLVVAVAISALPALAAGPGAPAIDGRHLNLLWIVPFAGILLSIAVMPLAAPSFWHHHFGKVSAGWALLVIVPFAALFGVPTAIYEILHLLLLDYIPFIILLLVLFTVTGGIHIKGNLHGSPSMNTALLAIGTVLAGWMGTTGASMLLIRPMIRANDDRRHKVHVFVFFIFLVSNIGGALTPLGDPPLFLGFLKGVDFFWTTTHLFGEMLACAIVLLAVFYALDSYWYRKEGHLKRDPTPDSPVRIEGGVNIILLGVVVGVVLASGTWNPGVKFTVFHVTLELQHVLRDLSLVAVCALSLRLTTRQVRTENGFGWAPMAEVAKLFAGIFITIAPAIAILKVGKDGALAPLVALVTNPDGQPNDVWYFWLTGLLSSFLDNAPTYLVFFNLAGGDADVLMGALASTLAAISCGAVFMGANTYIGNAPNFMVKAVVEESGIRMPSFFGYMAWSCAILVPLFVLLTFLFFL
;
A
#
# COMPACT_ATOMS: atom_id res chain seq x y z
N MET A 1 -26.41 11.75 1.73
CA MET A 1 -25.26 10.84 1.77
C MET A 1 -25.04 10.14 3.13
N LYS A 2 -25.35 10.74 4.31
CA LYS A 2 -25.12 10.09 5.63
C LYS A 2 -26.02 8.86 5.92
N ARG A 3 -27.21 8.76 5.31
CA ARG A 3 -28.14 7.61 5.51
C ARG A 3 -27.76 6.38 4.70
N HIS A 4 -27.10 6.52 3.55
CA HIS A 4 -26.78 5.40 2.65
C HIS A 4 -25.50 4.64 3.06
N ALA A 5 -24.52 5.31 3.67
CA ALA A 5 -23.30 4.64 4.18
C ALA A 5 -23.62 3.80 5.41
N LEU A 6 -24.42 4.34 6.35
CA LEU A 6 -24.87 3.59 7.53
C LEU A 6 -25.80 2.41 7.16
N ALA A 7 -26.65 2.61 6.16
CA ALA A 7 -27.53 1.55 5.65
C ALA A 7 -26.73 0.42 4.96
N ALA A 8 -25.66 0.74 4.22
CA ALA A 8 -24.80 -0.27 3.60
C ALA A 8 -24.05 -1.11 4.65
N THR A 9 -23.55 -0.48 5.72
CA THR A 9 -22.87 -1.20 6.82
C THR A 9 -23.85 -2.04 7.63
N LEU A 10 -25.08 -1.55 7.86
CA LEU A 10 -26.13 -2.31 8.54
C LEU A 10 -26.67 -3.46 7.66
N VAL A 11 -26.78 -3.27 6.35
CA VAL A 11 -27.22 -4.32 5.40
C VAL A 11 -26.18 -5.45 5.34
N VAL A 12 -24.89 -5.14 5.36
CA VAL A 12 -23.82 -6.15 5.43
C VAL A 12 -23.86 -6.88 6.78
N ALA A 13 -24.03 -6.17 7.89
CA ALA A 13 -24.13 -6.79 9.22
C ALA A 13 -25.41 -7.62 9.41
N VAL A 14 -26.57 -7.19 8.85
CA VAL A 14 -27.83 -7.92 8.89
C VAL A 14 -27.85 -9.09 7.90
N ALA A 15 -27.19 -8.96 6.74
CA ALA A 15 -27.03 -10.07 5.81
C ALA A 15 -26.16 -11.19 6.39
N ILE A 16 -25.14 -10.84 7.18
CA ILE A 16 -24.29 -11.82 7.91
C ILE A 16 -25.08 -12.53 9.03
N SER A 17 -26.02 -11.84 9.68
CA SER A 17 -26.82 -12.42 10.77
C SER A 17 -28.05 -13.23 10.30
N ALA A 18 -28.46 -13.10 9.04
CA ALA A 18 -29.66 -13.74 8.48
C ALA A 18 -29.37 -14.99 7.65
N LEU A 19 -28.10 -15.40 7.45
CA LEU A 19 -27.76 -16.65 6.78
C LEU A 19 -27.89 -17.81 7.78
N PRO A 20 -28.78 -18.80 7.56
CA PRO A 20 -28.80 -19.98 8.39
C PRO A 20 -27.43 -20.67 8.32
N ALA A 21 -26.93 -21.15 9.45
CA ALA A 21 -25.76 -21.98 9.55
C ALA A 21 -25.98 -23.25 8.68
N LEU A 22 -25.61 -23.18 7.42
CA LEU A 22 -25.54 -24.34 6.55
C LEU A 22 -24.36 -25.17 7.07
N ALA A 23 -24.67 -26.30 7.62
CA ALA A 23 -23.74 -27.23 8.23
C ALA A 23 -22.56 -27.50 7.29
N ALA A 24 -21.35 -27.35 7.84
CA ALA A 24 -20.11 -27.67 7.16
C ALA A 24 -20.11 -29.14 6.75
N GLY A 25 -20.27 -29.43 5.48
CA GLY A 25 -19.87 -30.71 4.90
C GLY A 25 -18.34 -30.78 4.75
N PRO A 26 -17.72 -31.94 4.78
CA PRO A 26 -16.28 -32.07 4.60
C PRO A 26 -15.88 -31.65 3.18
N GLY A 27 -15.00 -30.64 3.08
CA GLY A 27 -14.37 -30.15 1.85
C GLY A 27 -14.92 -28.81 1.38
N ALA A 28 -14.20 -27.71 1.68
CA ALA A 28 -14.41 -26.45 0.95
C ALA A 28 -14.14 -26.71 -0.55
N PRO A 29 -14.98 -26.21 -1.47
CA PRO A 29 -14.78 -26.39 -2.90
C PRO A 29 -13.67 -25.48 -3.43
N ALA A 30 -12.42 -25.77 -3.07
CA ALA A 30 -11.25 -25.01 -3.50
C ALA A 30 -10.84 -25.42 -4.93
N ILE A 31 -10.29 -24.47 -5.70
CA ILE A 31 -9.83 -24.73 -7.06
C ILE A 31 -8.40 -25.28 -7.05
N ASP A 32 -8.21 -26.35 -7.83
CA ASP A 32 -6.86 -26.80 -8.17
C ASP A 32 -6.34 -25.98 -9.38
N GLY A 33 -5.28 -25.23 -9.13
CA GLY A 33 -4.62 -24.40 -10.16
C GLY A 33 -4.05 -25.17 -11.36
N ARG A 34 -3.89 -26.49 -11.25
CA ARG A 34 -3.50 -27.37 -12.37
C ARG A 34 -4.50 -27.35 -13.52
N HIS A 35 -5.77 -27.11 -13.22
CA HIS A 35 -6.84 -27.04 -14.22
C HIS A 35 -7.00 -25.64 -14.82
N LEU A 36 -6.20 -24.66 -14.38
CA LEU A 36 -6.24 -23.29 -14.86
C LEU A 36 -5.12 -23.06 -15.88
N ASN A 37 -5.46 -22.51 -17.03
CA ASN A 37 -4.51 -22.09 -18.06
C ASN A 37 -4.19 -20.58 -17.94
N LEU A 38 -3.23 -20.09 -18.73
CA LEU A 38 -2.78 -18.68 -18.72
C LEU A 38 -3.89 -17.66 -19.06
N LEU A 39 -4.98 -18.06 -19.72
CA LEU A 39 -6.10 -17.15 -20.02
C LEU A 39 -6.76 -16.62 -18.74
N TRP A 40 -6.72 -17.36 -17.64
CA TRP A 40 -7.24 -16.93 -16.36
C TRP A 40 -6.44 -15.79 -15.71
N ILE A 41 -5.23 -15.54 -16.17
CA ILE A 41 -4.38 -14.42 -15.71
C ILE A 41 -4.73 -13.13 -16.47
N VAL A 42 -5.32 -13.24 -17.67
CA VAL A 42 -5.62 -12.07 -18.51
C VAL A 42 -6.46 -10.99 -17.80
N PRO A 43 -7.54 -11.32 -17.05
CA PRO A 43 -8.30 -10.29 -16.33
C PRO A 43 -7.46 -9.57 -15.25
N PHE A 44 -6.59 -10.28 -14.55
CA PHE A 44 -5.69 -9.68 -13.57
C PHE A 44 -4.65 -8.77 -14.23
N ALA A 45 -3.97 -9.24 -15.27
CA ALA A 45 -3.06 -8.40 -16.05
C ALA A 45 -3.80 -7.18 -16.66
N GLY A 46 -5.03 -7.39 -17.14
CA GLY A 46 -5.85 -6.36 -17.75
C GLY A 46 -6.24 -5.24 -16.79
N ILE A 47 -6.66 -5.57 -15.57
CA ILE A 47 -6.98 -4.53 -14.56
C ILE A 47 -5.72 -3.76 -14.16
N LEU A 48 -4.58 -4.44 -13.94
CA LEU A 48 -3.33 -3.79 -13.58
C LEU A 48 -2.82 -2.86 -14.70
N LEU A 49 -2.86 -3.31 -15.95
CA LEU A 49 -2.53 -2.48 -17.11
C LEU A 49 -3.50 -1.30 -17.27
N SER A 50 -4.79 -1.52 -16.97
CA SER A 50 -5.78 -0.43 -17.01
C SER A 50 -5.44 0.66 -15.97
N ILE A 51 -5.07 0.26 -14.74
CA ILE A 51 -4.65 1.19 -13.67
C ILE A 51 -3.37 1.95 -14.07
N ALA A 52 -2.40 1.28 -14.69
CA ALA A 52 -1.14 1.87 -15.07
C ALA A 52 -1.25 2.82 -16.28
N VAL A 53 -2.02 2.44 -17.30
CA VAL A 53 -2.02 3.11 -18.61
C VAL A 53 -3.15 4.15 -18.74
N MET A 54 -4.37 3.82 -18.27
CA MET A 54 -5.54 4.66 -18.52
C MET A 54 -5.47 6.07 -17.90
N PRO A 55 -4.94 6.26 -16.67
CA PRO A 55 -4.75 7.61 -16.12
C PRO A 55 -3.85 8.50 -16.98
N LEU A 56 -2.90 7.91 -17.72
CA LEU A 56 -1.97 8.61 -18.58
C LEU A 56 -2.51 8.81 -19.99
N ALA A 57 -3.13 7.78 -20.58
CA ALA A 57 -3.59 7.78 -21.96
C ALA A 57 -4.98 8.42 -22.14
N ALA A 58 -5.88 8.24 -21.16
CA ALA A 58 -7.27 8.71 -21.22
C ALA A 58 -7.77 9.17 -19.83
N PRO A 59 -7.17 10.23 -19.24
CA PRO A 59 -7.42 10.63 -17.85
C PRO A 59 -8.90 10.96 -17.58
N SER A 60 -9.58 11.67 -18.50
CA SER A 60 -10.98 12.01 -18.35
C SER A 60 -11.90 10.77 -18.36
N PHE A 61 -11.65 9.82 -19.25
CA PHE A 61 -12.38 8.55 -19.28
C PHE A 61 -12.14 7.77 -17.98
N TRP A 62 -10.89 7.63 -17.56
CA TRP A 62 -10.52 6.91 -16.35
C TRP A 62 -11.22 7.49 -15.12
N HIS A 63 -11.13 8.79 -14.90
CA HIS A 63 -11.72 9.46 -13.73
C HIS A 63 -13.23 9.18 -13.58
N HIS A 64 -13.96 9.05 -14.69
CA HIS A 64 -15.41 8.79 -14.66
C HIS A 64 -15.78 7.30 -14.68
N HIS A 65 -14.88 6.40 -15.12
CA HIS A 65 -15.23 5.02 -15.44
C HIS A 65 -14.36 3.96 -14.77
N PHE A 66 -13.34 4.31 -13.97
CA PHE A 66 -12.43 3.33 -13.34
C PHE A 66 -13.18 2.20 -12.61
N GLY A 67 -14.24 2.52 -11.85
CA GLY A 67 -15.03 1.51 -11.15
C GLY A 67 -15.80 0.57 -12.11
N LYS A 68 -16.21 1.03 -13.29
CA LYS A 68 -16.87 0.17 -14.31
C LYS A 68 -15.83 -0.73 -14.99
N VAL A 69 -14.64 -0.21 -15.27
CA VAL A 69 -13.51 -0.98 -15.82
C VAL A 69 -13.12 -2.08 -14.84
N SER A 70 -12.96 -1.74 -13.55
CA SER A 70 -12.66 -2.70 -12.48
C SER A 70 -13.73 -3.79 -12.40
N ALA A 71 -15.02 -3.42 -12.39
CA ALA A 71 -16.13 -4.37 -12.38
C ALA A 71 -16.16 -5.24 -13.64
N GLY A 72 -15.86 -4.69 -14.81
CA GLY A 72 -15.76 -5.44 -16.07
C GLY A 72 -14.71 -6.55 -16.00
N TRP A 73 -13.50 -6.25 -15.54
CA TRP A 73 -12.46 -7.25 -15.36
C TRP A 73 -12.82 -8.30 -14.31
N ALA A 74 -13.46 -7.91 -13.19
CA ALA A 74 -13.95 -8.86 -12.19
C ALA A 74 -15.01 -9.81 -12.76
N LEU A 75 -15.95 -9.31 -13.56
CA LEU A 75 -16.98 -10.13 -14.20
C LEU A 75 -16.39 -11.12 -15.22
N LEU A 76 -15.30 -10.77 -15.90
CA LEU A 76 -14.58 -11.69 -16.79
C LEU A 76 -13.92 -12.86 -16.04
N VAL A 77 -13.77 -12.79 -14.73
CA VAL A 77 -13.41 -13.94 -13.89
C VAL A 77 -14.66 -14.62 -13.35
N ILE A 78 -15.54 -13.89 -12.69
CA ILE A 78 -16.68 -14.45 -11.94
C ILE A 78 -17.58 -15.29 -12.85
N VAL A 79 -17.92 -14.77 -14.04
CA VAL A 79 -18.92 -15.42 -14.92
C VAL A 79 -18.40 -16.75 -15.49
N PRO A 80 -17.22 -16.81 -16.14
CA PRO A 80 -16.68 -18.08 -16.61
C PRO A 80 -16.38 -19.05 -15.47
N PHE A 81 -15.96 -18.54 -14.32
CA PHE A 81 -15.66 -19.33 -13.15
C PHE A 81 -16.89 -20.04 -12.59
N ALA A 82 -18.00 -19.33 -12.44
CA ALA A 82 -19.27 -19.90 -12.01
C ALA A 82 -19.82 -20.90 -13.03
N ALA A 83 -19.60 -20.65 -14.33
CA ALA A 83 -20.06 -21.54 -15.40
C ALA A 83 -19.27 -22.86 -15.47
N LEU A 84 -17.95 -22.82 -15.24
CA LEU A 84 -17.07 -23.98 -15.39
C LEU A 84 -16.91 -24.79 -14.09
N PHE A 85 -16.83 -24.12 -12.94
CA PHE A 85 -16.57 -24.74 -11.64
C PHE A 85 -17.80 -24.79 -10.73
N GLY A 86 -18.91 -24.21 -11.17
CA GLY A 86 -20.17 -24.15 -10.44
C GLY A 86 -20.29 -22.91 -9.53
N VAL A 87 -21.54 -22.48 -9.35
CA VAL A 87 -21.90 -21.29 -8.56
C VAL A 87 -21.44 -21.40 -7.08
N PRO A 88 -21.59 -22.56 -6.40
CA PRO A 88 -21.12 -22.68 -5.00
C PRO A 88 -19.63 -22.44 -4.85
N THR A 89 -18.80 -22.96 -5.76
CA THR A 89 -17.35 -22.76 -5.77
C THR A 89 -17.00 -21.29 -6.01
N ALA A 90 -17.67 -20.64 -6.96
CA ALA A 90 -17.46 -19.21 -7.23
C ALA A 90 -17.83 -18.35 -6.02
N ILE A 91 -18.94 -18.62 -5.35
CA ILE A 91 -19.33 -17.90 -4.13
C ILE A 91 -18.31 -18.12 -3.00
N TYR A 92 -17.85 -19.35 -2.81
CA TYR A 92 -16.83 -19.65 -1.79
C TYR A 92 -15.55 -18.85 -2.02
N GLU A 93 -14.98 -18.90 -3.22
CA GLU A 93 -13.73 -18.20 -3.53
C GLU A 93 -13.87 -16.67 -3.40
N ILE A 94 -15.00 -16.11 -3.87
CA ILE A 94 -15.27 -14.68 -3.73
C ILE A 94 -15.41 -14.30 -2.25
N LEU A 95 -16.19 -15.06 -1.46
CA LEU A 95 -16.36 -14.78 -0.04
C LEU A 95 -15.06 -14.95 0.74
N HIS A 96 -14.26 -15.96 0.41
CA HIS A 96 -12.95 -16.18 1.02
C HIS A 96 -12.05 -14.95 0.83
N LEU A 97 -11.91 -14.45 -0.40
CA LEU A 97 -11.13 -13.26 -0.70
C LEU A 97 -11.71 -11.98 -0.06
N LEU A 98 -13.03 -11.82 -0.11
CA LEU A 98 -13.66 -10.63 0.47
C LEU A 98 -13.51 -10.58 1.99
N LEU A 99 -13.75 -11.69 2.68
CA LEU A 99 -13.78 -11.72 4.14
C LEU A 99 -12.40 -11.78 4.78
N LEU A 100 -11.43 -12.45 4.15
CA LEU A 100 -10.10 -12.64 4.74
C LEU A 100 -9.07 -11.62 4.24
N ASP A 101 -9.22 -11.10 3.03
CA ASP A 101 -8.25 -10.20 2.42
C ASP A 101 -8.81 -8.79 2.20
N TYR A 102 -9.84 -8.64 1.37
CA TYR A 102 -10.30 -7.32 0.92
C TYR A 102 -10.91 -6.46 2.03
N ILE A 103 -11.87 -6.99 2.81
CA ILE A 103 -12.56 -6.22 3.85
C ILE A 103 -11.58 -5.76 4.94
N PRO A 104 -10.74 -6.64 5.53
CA PRO A 104 -9.73 -6.22 6.50
C PRO A 104 -8.77 -5.17 5.93
N PHE A 105 -8.33 -5.36 4.69
CA PHE A 105 -7.43 -4.44 4.00
C PHE A 105 -8.06 -3.04 3.83
N ILE A 106 -9.29 -2.97 3.33
CA ILE A 106 -9.99 -1.69 3.15
C ILE A 106 -10.31 -1.01 4.48
N ILE A 107 -10.69 -1.77 5.52
CA ILE A 107 -10.94 -1.22 6.86
C ILE A 107 -9.67 -0.57 7.41
N LEU A 108 -8.51 -1.23 7.28
CA LEU A 108 -7.25 -0.62 7.74
C LEU A 108 -6.92 0.65 6.98
N LEU A 109 -6.97 0.62 5.66
CA LEU A 109 -6.70 1.83 4.85
C LEU A 109 -7.66 2.95 5.21
N LEU A 110 -8.95 2.64 5.40
CA LEU A 110 -9.98 3.59 5.78
C LEU A 110 -9.70 4.25 7.12
N VAL A 111 -9.34 3.48 8.15
CA VAL A 111 -9.07 4.03 9.49
C VAL A 111 -7.78 4.84 9.49
N LEU A 112 -6.69 4.37 8.87
CA LEU A 112 -5.45 5.12 8.75
C LEU A 112 -5.68 6.44 8.01
N PHE A 113 -6.34 6.41 6.85
CA PHE A 113 -6.70 7.59 6.08
C PHE A 113 -7.55 8.59 6.88
N THR A 114 -8.53 8.08 7.65
CA THR A 114 -9.45 8.93 8.42
C THR A 114 -8.77 9.56 9.62
N VAL A 115 -7.97 8.79 10.36
CA VAL A 115 -7.25 9.24 11.55
C VAL A 115 -6.15 10.24 11.16
N THR A 116 -5.32 9.89 10.17
CA THR A 116 -4.24 10.78 9.72
C THR A 116 -4.76 12.05 9.06
N GLY A 117 -5.85 11.96 8.28
CA GLY A 117 -6.55 13.12 7.73
C GLY A 117 -7.20 14.03 8.78
N GLY A 118 -7.27 13.58 10.03
CA GLY A 118 -7.72 14.37 11.19
C GLY A 118 -6.59 15.06 11.96
N ILE A 119 -5.32 14.92 11.55
CA ILE A 119 -4.17 15.59 12.14
C ILE A 119 -3.72 16.70 11.18
N HIS A 120 -3.62 17.92 11.65
CA HIS A 120 -3.17 19.07 10.86
C HIS A 120 -2.03 19.80 11.54
N ILE A 121 -0.95 20.03 10.79
CA ILE A 121 0.22 20.79 11.25
C ILE A 121 0.07 22.22 10.74
N LYS A 122 -0.21 23.16 11.66
CA LYS A 122 -0.19 24.60 11.43
C LYS A 122 1.18 25.18 11.69
N GLY A 123 1.41 26.35 11.15
CA GLY A 123 2.66 27.08 11.26
C GLY A 123 3.45 27.06 9.96
N ASN A 124 4.44 27.93 9.91
CA ASN A 124 5.36 28.03 8.78
C ASN A 124 6.80 27.86 9.29
N LEU A 125 7.53 26.95 8.63
CA LEU A 125 8.93 26.69 8.86
C LEU A 125 9.73 27.18 7.66
N HIS A 126 10.93 27.68 7.90
CA HIS A 126 11.81 28.07 6.82
C HIS A 126 12.54 26.87 6.22
N GLY A 127 12.42 26.69 4.89
CA GLY A 127 12.93 25.52 4.15
C GLY A 127 14.43 25.56 3.90
N SER A 128 15.22 25.55 4.97
CA SER A 128 16.67 25.33 4.86
C SER A 128 17.00 23.88 4.55
N PRO A 129 18.18 23.57 4.02
CA PRO A 129 18.59 22.18 3.74
C PRO A 129 18.53 21.26 4.98
N SER A 130 18.89 21.76 6.14
CA SER A 130 18.79 20.99 7.39
C SER A 130 17.35 20.76 7.82
N MET A 131 16.47 21.77 7.68
CA MET A 131 15.05 21.65 8.01
C MET A 131 14.34 20.69 7.07
N ASN A 132 14.56 20.82 5.75
CA ASN A 132 13.99 19.90 4.75
C ASN A 132 14.44 18.46 4.99
N THR A 133 15.74 18.25 5.28
CA THR A 133 16.27 16.92 5.62
C THR A 133 15.63 16.35 6.88
N ALA A 134 15.47 17.17 7.93
CA ALA A 134 14.82 16.75 9.17
C ALA A 134 13.34 16.38 8.94
N LEU A 135 12.60 17.17 8.15
CA LEU A 135 11.22 16.87 7.81
C LEU A 135 11.08 15.57 7.00
N LEU A 136 12.00 15.34 6.05
CA LEU A 136 12.05 14.08 5.30
C LEU A 136 12.38 12.88 6.22
N ALA A 137 13.34 13.02 7.12
CA ALA A 137 13.71 11.96 8.07
C ALA A 137 12.54 11.64 9.02
N ILE A 138 11.89 12.67 9.59
CA ILE A 138 10.69 12.49 10.43
C ILE A 138 9.58 11.81 9.64
N GLY A 139 9.32 12.26 8.41
CA GLY A 139 8.31 11.67 7.54
C GLY A 139 8.58 10.21 7.21
N THR A 140 9.84 9.85 6.99
CA THR A 140 10.28 8.47 6.75
C THR A 140 9.95 7.57 7.95
N VAL A 141 10.23 8.03 9.17
CA VAL A 141 9.89 7.27 10.39
C VAL A 141 8.38 7.18 10.59
N LEU A 142 7.67 8.29 10.42
CA LEU A 142 6.21 8.33 10.59
C LEU A 142 5.48 7.42 9.57
N ALA A 143 5.98 7.32 8.34
CA ALA A 143 5.39 6.48 7.31
C ALA A 143 5.26 5.03 7.74
N GLY A 144 6.23 4.50 8.48
CA GLY A 144 6.20 3.13 8.99
C GLY A 144 5.10 2.84 10.02
N TRP A 145 4.49 3.88 10.63
CA TRP A 145 3.52 3.70 11.71
C TRP A 145 2.10 4.20 11.37
N MET A 146 2.01 5.20 10.48
CA MET A 146 0.72 5.80 10.13
C MET A 146 0.36 5.64 8.65
N GLY A 147 1.13 4.84 7.95
CA GLY A 147 1.01 4.59 6.52
C GLY A 147 1.68 5.65 5.66
N THR A 148 2.25 5.23 4.53
CA THR A 148 2.88 6.11 3.53
C THR A 148 1.92 7.19 3.05
N THR A 149 0.66 6.86 2.80
CA THR A 149 -0.39 7.83 2.43
C THR A 149 -0.66 8.82 3.56
N GLY A 150 -0.77 8.33 4.80
CA GLY A 150 -1.05 9.17 5.98
C GLY A 150 0.07 10.16 6.26
N ALA A 151 1.32 9.68 6.29
CA ALA A 151 2.50 10.52 6.50
C ALA A 151 2.66 11.55 5.36
N SER A 152 2.38 11.14 4.12
CA SER A 152 2.42 12.03 2.97
C SER A 152 1.38 13.14 3.07
N MET A 153 0.12 12.82 3.41
CA MET A 153 -0.92 13.83 3.61
C MET A 153 -0.58 14.81 4.73
N LEU A 154 -0.03 14.30 5.85
CA LEU A 154 0.32 15.10 7.01
C LEU A 154 1.43 16.12 6.70
N LEU A 155 2.47 15.70 5.98
CA LEU A 155 3.71 16.47 5.83
C LEU A 155 3.85 17.22 4.52
N ILE A 156 3.12 16.87 3.46
CA ILE A 156 3.30 17.52 2.15
C ILE A 156 2.97 19.00 2.18
N ARG A 157 1.88 19.41 2.84
CA ARG A 157 1.48 20.82 2.93
C ARG A 157 2.45 21.66 3.79
N PRO A 158 2.89 21.23 4.98
CA PRO A 158 4.00 21.85 5.70
C PRO A 158 5.29 21.98 4.87
N MET A 159 5.64 20.94 4.11
CA MET A 159 6.83 20.95 3.25
C MET A 159 6.69 21.97 2.11
N ILE A 160 5.51 22.12 1.51
CA ILE A 160 5.23 23.13 0.48
C ILE A 160 5.35 24.54 1.07
N ARG A 161 4.75 24.79 2.25
CA ARG A 161 4.84 26.10 2.90
C ARG A 161 6.28 26.45 3.29
N ALA A 162 6.99 25.50 3.88
CA ALA A 162 8.40 25.71 4.27
C ALA A 162 9.31 26.11 3.09
N ASN A 163 8.91 25.83 1.85
CA ASN A 163 9.70 26.08 0.65
C ASN A 163 9.00 27.08 -0.30
N ASP A 164 8.08 27.93 0.17
CA ASP A 164 7.32 28.84 -0.69
C ASP A 164 8.18 29.95 -1.30
N ASP A 165 9.22 30.42 -0.60
CA ASP A 165 10.22 31.39 -1.02
C ASP A 165 11.31 30.82 -1.96
N ARG A 166 11.48 29.47 -2.03
CA ARG A 166 12.53 28.79 -2.79
C ARG A 166 12.24 28.79 -4.29
N ARG A 167 13.27 29.02 -5.11
CA ARG A 167 13.20 28.90 -6.57
C ARG A 167 13.34 27.45 -7.03
N HIS A 168 14.35 26.76 -6.49
CA HIS A 168 14.69 25.38 -6.84
C HIS A 168 14.23 24.43 -5.74
N LYS A 169 12.98 23.97 -5.83
CA LYS A 169 12.34 23.15 -4.80
C LYS A 169 11.78 21.81 -5.28
N VAL A 170 11.84 21.53 -6.58
CA VAL A 170 11.26 20.31 -7.16
C VAL A 170 11.89 19.03 -6.57
N HIS A 171 13.20 19.03 -6.38
CA HIS A 171 13.92 17.91 -5.77
C HIS A 171 13.44 17.59 -4.35
N VAL A 172 12.98 18.57 -3.57
CA VAL A 172 12.41 18.35 -2.23
C VAL A 172 11.22 17.40 -2.31
N PHE A 173 10.34 17.58 -3.27
CA PHE A 173 9.14 16.76 -3.45
C PHE A 173 9.44 15.41 -4.12
N VAL A 174 10.45 15.34 -4.99
CA VAL A 174 10.93 14.07 -5.55
C VAL A 174 11.47 13.17 -4.43
N PHE A 175 12.34 13.69 -3.57
CA PHE A 175 12.87 12.93 -2.43
C PHE A 175 11.81 12.65 -1.35
N PHE A 176 10.81 13.50 -1.22
CA PHE A 176 9.65 13.25 -0.38
C PHE A 176 8.91 11.98 -0.84
N ILE A 177 8.69 11.82 -2.16
CA ILE A 177 8.10 10.61 -2.72
C ILE A 177 9.01 9.40 -2.45
N PHE A 178 10.31 9.50 -2.67
CA PHE A 178 11.24 8.41 -2.42
C PHE A 178 11.19 7.92 -0.97
N LEU A 179 11.32 8.84 -0.03
CA LEU A 179 11.48 8.55 1.39
C LEU A 179 10.16 8.33 2.11
N VAL A 180 9.26 9.32 2.07
CA VAL A 180 8.04 9.33 2.88
C VAL A 180 6.93 8.49 2.25
N SER A 181 6.77 8.59 0.93
CA SER A 181 5.70 7.89 0.23
C SER A 181 6.02 6.41 -0.08
N ASN A 182 7.27 5.95 0.14
CA ASN A 182 7.66 4.57 -0.16
C ASN A 182 8.59 3.99 0.90
N ILE A 183 9.89 4.33 0.91
CA ILE A 183 10.92 3.64 1.70
C ILE A 183 10.59 3.59 3.18
N GLY A 184 10.07 4.68 3.75
CA GLY A 184 9.65 4.73 5.16
C GLY A 184 8.52 3.76 5.52
N GLY A 185 7.76 3.29 4.54
CA GLY A 185 6.68 2.33 4.73
C GLY A 185 7.12 0.92 5.12
N ALA A 186 8.41 0.60 5.05
CA ALA A 186 8.90 -0.77 5.25
C ALA A 186 8.93 -1.26 6.72
N LEU A 187 8.77 -0.37 7.72
CA LEU A 187 9.02 -0.73 9.12
C LEU A 187 7.96 -1.62 9.76
N THR A 188 6.70 -1.44 9.44
CA THR A 188 5.61 -2.24 10.03
C THR A 188 4.53 -2.55 9.00
N PRO A 189 3.64 -3.50 9.28
CA PRO A 189 2.48 -3.78 8.42
C PRO A 189 1.56 -2.57 8.19
N LEU A 190 1.60 -1.58 9.08
CA LEU A 190 0.82 -0.35 8.94
C LEU A 190 1.46 0.67 7.99
N GLY A 191 2.74 0.48 7.66
CA GLY A 191 3.52 1.42 6.85
C GLY A 191 3.10 1.43 5.38
N ASP A 192 3.02 0.25 4.78
CA ASP A 192 2.67 0.17 3.36
C ASP A 192 1.75 -1.03 3.07
N PRO A 193 0.78 -0.91 2.15
CA PRO A 193 -0.19 -1.96 1.81
C PRO A 193 0.37 -3.37 1.60
N PRO A 194 1.49 -3.58 0.91
CA PRO A 194 2.09 -4.91 0.75
C PRO A 194 2.34 -5.63 2.07
N LEU A 195 2.89 -4.92 3.05
CA LEU A 195 3.28 -5.52 4.32
C LEU A 195 2.07 -5.88 5.18
N PHE A 196 0.99 -5.10 5.07
CA PHE A 196 -0.27 -5.46 5.71
C PHE A 196 -0.90 -6.70 5.09
N LEU A 197 -0.81 -6.87 3.78
CA LEU A 197 -1.25 -8.10 3.13
C LEU A 197 -0.42 -9.31 3.59
N GLY A 198 0.89 -9.14 3.78
CA GLY A 198 1.73 -10.16 4.41
C GLY A 198 1.26 -10.51 5.82
N PHE A 199 0.94 -9.50 6.64
CA PHE A 199 0.38 -9.69 7.98
C PHE A 199 -0.96 -10.44 7.95
N LEU A 200 -1.86 -10.15 7.01
CA LEU A 200 -3.11 -10.90 6.81
C LEU A 200 -2.87 -12.35 6.40
N LYS A 201 -1.73 -12.64 5.76
CA LYS A 201 -1.31 -14.01 5.39
C LYS A 201 -0.54 -14.73 6.50
N GLY A 202 -0.35 -14.09 7.67
CA GLY A 202 0.26 -14.69 8.84
C GLY A 202 1.70 -14.24 9.12
N VAL A 203 2.23 -13.25 8.39
CA VAL A 203 3.54 -12.67 8.74
C VAL A 203 3.43 -11.89 10.04
N ASP A 204 4.34 -12.12 10.98
CA ASP A 204 4.35 -11.46 12.29
C ASP A 204 4.49 -9.93 12.16
N PHE A 205 3.82 -9.21 13.05
CA PHE A 205 3.80 -7.75 13.03
C PHE A 205 5.19 -7.12 13.06
N PHE A 206 6.07 -7.60 13.92
CA PHE A 206 7.44 -7.07 14.05
C PHE A 206 8.46 -7.76 13.15
N TRP A 207 8.06 -8.76 12.36
CA TRP A 207 8.98 -9.41 11.44
C TRP A 207 9.57 -8.40 10.45
N THR A 208 8.75 -7.53 9.89
CA THR A 208 9.20 -6.47 8.98
C THR A 208 10.15 -5.51 9.66
N THR A 209 9.88 -5.10 10.91
CA THR A 209 10.77 -4.22 11.67
C THR A 209 12.14 -4.86 11.90
N THR A 210 12.19 -6.14 12.23
CA THR A 210 13.44 -6.83 12.56
C THR A 210 14.28 -7.21 11.34
N HIS A 211 13.63 -7.50 10.21
CA HIS A 211 14.30 -8.00 9.00
C HIS A 211 14.46 -6.96 7.88
N LEU A 212 13.71 -5.84 7.91
CA LEU A 212 13.81 -4.80 6.88
C LEU A 212 14.41 -3.48 7.41
N PHE A 213 14.68 -3.41 8.71
CA PHE A 213 15.24 -2.19 9.32
C PHE A 213 16.60 -1.81 8.72
N GLY A 214 17.45 -2.80 8.48
CA GLY A 214 18.78 -2.59 7.89
C GLY A 214 18.71 -2.01 6.48
N GLU A 215 17.90 -2.61 5.62
CA GLU A 215 17.69 -2.22 4.23
C GLU A 215 17.05 -0.83 4.15
N MET A 216 16.00 -0.59 4.95
CA MET A 216 15.33 0.70 5.02
C MET A 216 16.27 1.80 5.51
N LEU A 217 17.03 1.53 6.57
CA LEU A 217 17.98 2.49 7.15
C LEU A 217 19.10 2.82 6.15
N ALA A 218 19.65 1.82 5.46
CA ALA A 218 20.67 2.03 4.43
C ALA A 218 20.12 2.93 3.31
N CYS A 219 18.93 2.67 2.80
CA CYS A 219 18.26 3.52 1.82
C CYS A 219 18.05 4.94 2.35
N ALA A 220 17.51 5.07 3.56
CA ALA A 220 17.19 6.37 4.14
C ALA A 220 18.45 7.22 4.35
N ILE A 221 19.53 6.64 4.88
CA ILE A 221 20.81 7.36 5.09
C ILE A 221 21.37 7.86 3.77
N VAL A 222 21.46 6.99 2.75
CA VAL A 222 22.01 7.38 1.45
C VAL A 222 21.14 8.47 0.80
N LEU A 223 19.83 8.30 0.78
CA LEU A 223 18.94 9.28 0.18
C LEU A 223 18.93 10.62 0.93
N LEU A 224 18.92 10.62 2.26
CA LEU A 224 19.01 11.85 3.04
C LEU A 224 20.36 12.56 2.84
N ALA A 225 21.46 11.82 2.73
CA ALA A 225 22.78 12.39 2.43
C ALA A 225 22.83 13.02 1.02
N VAL A 226 22.36 12.31 0.01
CA VAL A 226 22.26 12.81 -1.37
C VAL A 226 21.35 14.03 -1.43
N PHE A 227 20.19 13.96 -0.76
CA PHE A 227 19.24 15.08 -0.68
C PHE A 227 19.90 16.30 -0.04
N TYR A 228 20.53 16.15 1.13
CA TYR A 228 21.18 17.27 1.83
C TYR A 228 22.26 17.93 0.99
N ALA A 229 23.06 17.16 0.29
CA ALA A 229 24.10 17.67 -0.60
C ALA A 229 23.46 18.46 -1.78
N LEU A 230 22.43 17.89 -2.42
CA LEU A 230 21.74 18.50 -3.54
C LEU A 230 20.97 19.77 -3.13
N ASP A 231 20.23 19.71 -2.01
CA ASP A 231 19.46 20.86 -1.52
C ASP A 231 20.39 22.00 -1.05
N SER A 232 21.52 21.64 -0.41
CA SER A 232 22.57 22.62 -0.03
C SER A 232 23.22 23.27 -1.23
N TYR A 233 23.42 22.54 -2.33
CA TYR A 233 23.93 23.09 -3.58
C TYR A 233 22.96 24.12 -4.17
N TRP A 234 21.68 23.76 -4.31
CA TRP A 234 20.67 24.67 -4.85
C TRP A 234 20.41 25.87 -3.94
N TYR A 235 20.35 25.65 -2.61
CA TYR A 235 20.18 26.70 -1.62
C TYR A 235 21.26 27.77 -1.74
N ARG A 236 22.53 27.36 -1.85
CA ARG A 236 23.67 28.30 -2.03
C ARG A 236 23.61 28.99 -3.39
N LYS A 237 23.17 28.32 -4.43
CA LYS A 237 23.08 28.88 -5.79
C LYS A 237 21.96 29.92 -5.92
N GLU A 238 20.91 29.82 -5.12
CA GLU A 238 19.82 30.81 -5.10
C GLU A 238 20.28 32.19 -4.62
N GLY A 239 21.33 32.28 -3.82
CA GLY A 239 21.90 33.53 -3.32
C GLY A 239 20.99 34.21 -2.30
N HIS A 240 20.30 35.27 -2.73
CA HIS A 240 19.28 35.91 -1.90
C HIS A 240 17.93 35.25 -2.14
N LEU A 241 17.36 34.67 -1.08
CA LEU A 241 16.00 34.17 -1.09
C LEU A 241 15.03 35.33 -1.37
N LYS A 242 13.94 35.06 -2.06
CA LYS A 242 12.86 36.00 -2.18
C LYS A 242 12.34 36.36 -0.78
N ARG A 243 11.78 37.56 -0.62
CA ARG A 243 11.07 37.88 0.62
C ARG A 243 10.05 36.79 0.89
N ASP A 244 10.14 36.18 2.06
CA ASP A 244 9.22 35.13 2.50
C ASP A 244 7.78 35.64 2.42
N PRO A 245 6.92 35.05 1.56
CA PRO A 245 5.55 35.49 1.42
C PRO A 245 4.71 35.20 2.66
N THR A 246 5.14 34.20 3.45
CA THR A 246 4.43 33.75 4.65
C THR A 246 5.39 33.81 5.84
N PRO A 247 5.26 34.77 6.78
CA PRO A 247 6.13 34.89 7.92
C PRO A 247 6.20 33.60 8.74
N ASP A 248 7.39 33.26 9.26
CA ASP A 248 7.59 32.14 10.14
C ASP A 248 6.65 32.21 11.34
N SER A 249 6.03 31.07 11.67
CA SER A 249 5.11 30.97 12.80
C SER A 249 5.31 29.62 13.52
N PRO A 250 5.09 29.61 14.84
CA PRO A 250 5.32 28.39 15.62
C PRO A 250 4.44 27.23 15.14
N VAL A 251 5.07 26.07 15.06
CA VAL A 251 4.37 24.83 14.70
C VAL A 251 3.36 24.46 15.79
N ARG A 252 2.13 24.19 15.39
CA ARG A 252 1.05 23.69 16.25
C ARG A 252 0.39 22.49 15.58
N ILE A 253 0.08 21.48 16.39
CA ILE A 253 -0.64 20.29 15.92
C ILE A 253 -2.10 20.44 16.35
N GLU A 254 -2.99 20.48 15.38
CA GLU A 254 -4.44 20.42 15.59
C GLU A 254 -4.96 19.00 15.34
N GLY A 255 -6.03 18.62 16.05
CA GLY A 255 -6.58 17.26 15.95
C GLY A 255 -5.75 16.21 16.70
N GLY A 256 -5.03 16.60 17.77
CA GLY A 256 -4.15 15.73 18.56
C GLY A 256 -4.82 14.46 19.10
N VAL A 257 -6.14 14.43 19.26
CA VAL A 257 -6.90 13.21 19.59
C VAL A 257 -6.64 12.07 18.59
N ASN A 258 -6.37 12.39 17.33
CA ASN A 258 -6.08 11.40 16.30
C ASN A 258 -4.70 10.74 16.48
N ILE A 259 -3.76 11.38 17.17
CA ILE A 259 -2.48 10.75 17.53
C ILE A 259 -2.74 9.62 18.53
N ILE A 260 -3.63 9.84 19.51
CA ILE A 260 -4.05 8.80 20.46
C ILE A 260 -4.79 7.68 19.72
N LEU A 261 -5.71 8.04 18.83
CA LEU A 261 -6.46 7.06 18.03
C LEU A 261 -5.54 6.25 17.10
N LEU A 262 -4.48 6.86 16.57
CA LEU A 262 -3.46 6.13 15.82
C LEU A 262 -2.74 5.09 16.70
N GLY A 263 -2.37 5.46 17.92
CA GLY A 263 -1.84 4.51 18.91
C GLY A 263 -2.79 3.35 19.19
N VAL A 264 -4.11 3.62 19.26
CA VAL A 264 -5.14 2.57 19.41
C VAL A 264 -5.18 1.67 18.16
N VAL A 265 -5.08 2.22 16.94
CA VAL A 265 -5.01 1.41 15.70
C VAL A 265 -3.82 0.45 15.76
N VAL A 266 -2.63 0.97 16.09
CA VAL A 266 -1.42 0.13 16.25
C VAL A 266 -1.65 -0.98 17.26
N GLY A 267 -2.17 -0.64 18.44
CA GLY A 267 -2.46 -1.61 19.52
C GLY A 267 -3.47 -2.68 19.12
N VAL A 268 -4.53 -2.31 18.41
CA VAL A 268 -5.57 -3.25 17.94
C VAL A 268 -5.03 -4.20 16.89
N VAL A 269 -4.24 -3.70 15.92
CA VAL A 269 -3.63 -4.56 14.88
C VAL A 269 -2.62 -5.50 15.52
N LEU A 270 -1.75 -5.01 16.40
CA LEU A 270 -0.77 -5.82 17.12
C LEU A 270 -1.45 -6.90 17.97
N ALA A 271 -2.51 -6.54 18.72
CA ALA A 271 -3.26 -7.49 19.53
C ALA A 271 -3.87 -8.61 18.68
N SER A 272 -4.35 -8.31 17.46
CA SER A 272 -4.93 -9.32 16.57
C SER A 272 -3.92 -10.34 16.03
N GLY A 273 -2.62 -10.00 16.02
CA GLY A 273 -1.56 -10.93 15.64
C GLY A 273 -0.98 -11.75 16.81
N THR A 274 -1.14 -11.24 18.05
CA THR A 274 -0.53 -11.89 19.23
C THR A 274 -1.53 -12.64 20.12
N TRP A 275 -2.81 -12.22 20.09
CA TRP A 275 -3.87 -12.82 20.90
C TRP A 275 -4.71 -13.78 20.05
N ASN A 276 -4.70 -15.06 20.38
CA ASN A 276 -5.48 -16.10 19.70
C ASN A 276 -6.31 -16.90 20.73
N PRO A 277 -7.61 -16.55 20.89
CA PRO A 277 -8.51 -17.27 21.82
C PRO A 277 -9.01 -18.62 21.30
N GLY A 278 -8.65 -19.00 20.07
CA GLY A 278 -9.08 -20.26 19.44
C GLY A 278 -10.55 -20.31 19.02
N VAL A 279 -11.29 -19.19 19.14
CA VAL A 279 -12.72 -19.10 18.76
C VAL A 279 -12.82 -18.82 17.26
N LYS A 280 -13.57 -19.66 16.54
CA LYS A 280 -13.74 -19.59 15.09
C LYS A 280 -15.21 -19.56 14.72
N PHE A 281 -15.54 -18.78 13.69
CA PHE A 281 -16.86 -18.69 13.09
C PHE A 281 -16.77 -19.14 11.64
N THR A 282 -17.73 -19.92 11.16
CA THR A 282 -17.76 -20.35 9.76
C THR A 282 -18.91 -19.70 9.05
N VAL A 283 -18.61 -18.96 7.96
CA VAL A 283 -19.59 -18.31 7.08
C VAL A 283 -19.40 -18.89 5.70
N PHE A 284 -20.34 -19.68 5.22
CA PHE A 284 -20.30 -20.34 3.90
C PHE A 284 -18.95 -21.03 3.61
N HIS A 285 -18.51 -21.92 4.52
CA HIS A 285 -17.22 -22.62 4.53
C HIS A 285 -15.97 -21.73 4.78
N VAL A 286 -16.09 -20.40 4.84
CA VAL A 286 -14.98 -19.52 5.19
C VAL A 286 -14.90 -19.41 6.70
N THR A 287 -13.74 -19.75 7.25
CA THR A 287 -13.48 -19.67 8.69
C THR A 287 -12.93 -18.29 9.06
N LEU A 288 -13.64 -17.60 9.95
CA LEU A 288 -13.24 -16.32 10.53
C LEU A 288 -12.80 -16.54 11.99
N GLU A 289 -11.66 -16.00 12.35
CA GLU A 289 -11.16 -16.05 13.72
C GLU A 289 -11.61 -14.82 14.51
N LEU A 290 -12.00 -15.02 15.77
CA LEU A 290 -12.56 -13.97 16.63
C LEU A 290 -11.66 -12.73 16.70
N GLN A 291 -10.34 -12.93 16.85
CA GLN A 291 -9.40 -11.81 16.94
C GLN A 291 -9.40 -10.92 15.69
N HIS A 292 -9.58 -11.50 14.50
CA HIS A 292 -9.65 -10.75 13.26
C HIS A 292 -10.96 -9.96 13.13
N VAL A 293 -12.08 -10.56 13.54
CA VAL A 293 -13.39 -9.88 13.57
C VAL A 293 -13.38 -8.72 14.58
N LEU A 294 -12.83 -8.93 15.77
CA LEU A 294 -12.71 -7.88 16.78
C LEU A 294 -11.77 -6.76 16.35
N ARG A 295 -10.65 -7.08 15.68
CA ARG A 295 -9.78 -6.08 15.06
C ARG A 295 -10.58 -5.19 14.12
N ASP A 296 -11.28 -5.76 13.15
CA ASP A 296 -11.96 -5.02 12.12
C ASP A 296 -13.09 -4.15 12.69
N LEU A 297 -13.87 -4.68 13.62
CA LEU A 297 -14.91 -3.91 14.33
C LEU A 297 -14.31 -2.76 15.16
N SER A 298 -13.18 -3.00 15.84
CA SER A 298 -12.48 -1.97 16.62
C SER A 298 -11.94 -0.86 15.73
N LEU A 299 -11.35 -1.20 14.57
CA LEU A 299 -10.86 -0.24 13.59
C LEU A 299 -12.00 0.63 13.02
N VAL A 300 -13.16 0.03 12.71
CA VAL A 300 -14.36 0.78 12.30
C VAL A 300 -14.84 1.72 13.41
N ALA A 301 -14.83 1.28 14.66
CA ALA A 301 -15.18 2.12 15.80
C ALA A 301 -14.20 3.29 15.96
N VAL A 302 -12.89 3.07 15.83
CA VAL A 302 -11.86 4.13 15.84
C VAL A 302 -12.09 5.12 14.70
N CYS A 303 -12.41 4.65 13.51
CA CYS A 303 -12.76 5.50 12.37
C CYS A 303 -13.96 6.41 12.71
N ALA A 304 -15.03 5.86 13.26
CA ALA A 304 -16.22 6.61 13.67
C ALA A 304 -15.91 7.63 14.79
N LEU A 305 -15.07 7.26 15.77
CA LEU A 305 -14.61 8.16 16.82
C LEU A 305 -13.79 9.32 16.26
N SER A 306 -12.83 9.04 15.34
CA SER A 306 -12.06 10.08 14.68
C SER A 306 -12.96 11.08 13.94
N LEU A 307 -13.98 10.58 13.23
CA LEU A 307 -14.94 11.44 12.51
C LEU A 307 -15.77 12.31 13.45
N ARG A 308 -16.08 11.83 14.64
CA ARG A 308 -16.86 12.56 15.65
C ARG A 308 -16.05 13.58 16.43
N LEU A 309 -14.82 13.20 16.82
CA LEU A 309 -13.98 13.99 17.73
C LEU A 309 -13.16 15.07 17.00
N THR A 310 -12.97 14.93 15.67
CA THR A 310 -12.22 15.90 14.87
C THR A 310 -13.15 16.93 14.25
N THR A 311 -12.83 18.21 14.42
CA THR A 311 -13.61 19.30 13.84
C THR A 311 -13.56 19.29 12.31
N ARG A 312 -14.62 19.78 11.67
CA ARG A 312 -14.67 19.90 10.22
C ARG A 312 -13.58 20.83 9.68
N GLN A 313 -13.24 21.87 10.43
CA GLN A 313 -12.21 22.83 10.05
C GLN A 313 -10.86 22.16 9.84
N VAL A 314 -10.39 21.34 10.82
CA VAL A 314 -9.12 20.60 10.72
C VAL A 314 -9.09 19.71 9.47
N ARG A 315 -10.17 19.00 9.17
CA ARG A 315 -10.26 18.14 7.98
C ARG A 315 -10.25 18.94 6.68
N THR A 316 -10.95 20.07 6.63
CA THR A 316 -10.99 20.93 5.44
C THR A 316 -9.62 21.56 5.18
N GLU A 317 -8.96 22.08 6.22
CA GLU A 317 -7.62 22.65 6.12
C GLU A 317 -6.57 21.61 5.70
N ASN A 318 -6.77 20.34 6.10
CA ASN A 318 -5.93 19.23 5.66
C ASN A 318 -6.32 18.68 4.28
N GLY A 319 -7.35 19.22 3.63
CA GLY A 319 -7.82 18.77 2.32
C GLY A 319 -8.42 17.35 2.33
N PHE A 320 -8.98 16.93 3.46
CA PHE A 320 -9.57 15.61 3.60
C PHE A 320 -10.84 15.45 2.74
N GLY A 321 -10.87 14.41 1.93
CA GLY A 321 -12.02 14.03 1.11
C GLY A 321 -12.09 12.53 0.88
N TRP A 322 -13.28 12.00 0.57
CA TRP A 322 -13.51 10.57 0.42
C TRP A 322 -13.17 10.00 -0.95
N ALA A 323 -12.94 10.86 -1.95
CA ALA A 323 -12.71 10.42 -3.33
C ALA A 323 -11.53 9.42 -3.47
N PRO A 324 -10.34 9.68 -2.88
CA PRO A 324 -9.22 8.75 -2.97
C PRO A 324 -9.55 7.38 -2.36
N MET A 325 -10.21 7.36 -1.19
CA MET A 325 -10.56 6.11 -0.54
C MET A 325 -11.61 5.31 -1.32
N ALA A 326 -12.57 5.99 -1.94
CA ALA A 326 -13.58 5.36 -2.78
C ALA A 326 -12.99 4.79 -4.08
N GLU A 327 -11.97 5.44 -4.63
CA GLU A 327 -11.21 4.94 -5.79
C GLU A 327 -10.44 3.67 -5.42
N VAL A 328 -9.64 3.72 -4.37
CA VAL A 328 -8.90 2.56 -3.85
C VAL A 328 -9.84 1.39 -3.58
N ALA A 329 -10.95 1.60 -2.87
CA ALA A 329 -11.89 0.52 -2.57
C ALA A 329 -12.43 -0.16 -3.84
N LYS A 330 -12.82 0.60 -4.87
CA LYS A 330 -13.36 0.03 -6.12
C LYS A 330 -12.30 -0.70 -6.93
N LEU A 331 -11.09 -0.16 -7.02
CA LEU A 331 -10.01 -0.78 -7.78
C LEU A 331 -9.55 -2.08 -7.12
N PHE A 332 -9.33 -2.04 -5.80
CA PHE A 332 -8.90 -3.23 -5.08
C PHE A 332 -9.95 -4.33 -5.02
N ALA A 333 -11.25 -4.01 -5.03
CA ALA A 333 -12.29 -5.03 -5.19
C ALA A 333 -12.10 -5.85 -6.48
N GLY A 334 -11.83 -5.19 -7.61
CA GLY A 334 -11.53 -5.88 -8.87
C GLY A 334 -10.19 -6.61 -8.84
N ILE A 335 -9.15 -6.02 -8.26
CA ILE A 335 -7.82 -6.64 -8.13
C ILE A 335 -7.93 -7.94 -7.33
N PHE A 336 -8.54 -7.93 -6.14
CA PHE A 336 -8.67 -9.12 -5.30
C PHE A 336 -9.49 -10.23 -5.97
N ILE A 337 -10.53 -9.89 -6.73
CA ILE A 337 -11.29 -10.90 -7.48
C ILE A 337 -10.46 -11.47 -8.62
N THR A 338 -9.77 -10.63 -9.38
CA THR A 338 -9.04 -11.08 -10.58
C THR A 338 -7.73 -11.78 -10.26
N ILE A 339 -7.11 -11.54 -9.10
CA ILE A 339 -5.86 -12.20 -8.68
C ILE A 339 -6.09 -13.67 -8.25
N ALA A 340 -7.31 -14.06 -7.87
CA ALA A 340 -7.60 -15.40 -7.35
C ALA A 340 -7.12 -16.54 -8.24
N PRO A 341 -7.45 -16.57 -9.55
CA PRO A 341 -6.95 -17.61 -10.44
C PRO A 341 -5.42 -17.58 -10.58
N ALA A 342 -4.81 -16.38 -10.60
CA ALA A 342 -3.37 -16.25 -10.67
C ALA A 342 -2.67 -16.87 -9.45
N ILE A 343 -3.17 -16.60 -8.25
CA ILE A 343 -2.68 -17.21 -7.01
C ILE A 343 -2.85 -18.73 -7.03
N ALA A 344 -4.00 -19.23 -7.49
CA ALA A 344 -4.23 -20.67 -7.61
C ALA A 344 -3.21 -21.34 -8.54
N ILE A 345 -2.89 -20.73 -9.69
CA ILE A 345 -1.86 -21.21 -10.62
C ILE A 345 -0.46 -21.15 -9.99
N LEU A 346 -0.12 -20.06 -9.27
CA LEU A 346 1.19 -19.88 -8.64
C LEU A 346 1.45 -20.92 -7.54
N LYS A 347 0.43 -21.25 -6.74
CA LYS A 347 0.53 -22.27 -5.67
C LYS A 347 0.86 -23.66 -6.17
N VAL A 348 0.57 -23.97 -7.42
CA VAL A 348 0.95 -25.26 -8.04
C VAL A 348 2.45 -25.32 -8.38
N GLY A 349 3.11 -24.15 -8.46
CA GLY A 349 4.55 -24.09 -8.68
C GLY A 349 4.97 -24.61 -10.06
N LYS A 350 5.92 -25.57 -10.08
CA LYS A 350 6.52 -26.12 -11.31
C LYS A 350 5.53 -26.90 -12.17
N ASP A 351 4.43 -27.37 -11.60
CA ASP A 351 3.38 -28.12 -12.32
C ASP A 351 2.26 -27.24 -12.86
N GLY A 352 2.32 -25.92 -12.63
CA GLY A 352 1.35 -24.93 -13.07
C GLY A 352 1.72 -24.26 -14.39
N ALA A 353 0.75 -23.50 -14.93
CA ALA A 353 0.92 -22.76 -16.19
C ALA A 353 2.00 -21.63 -16.11
N LEU A 354 2.41 -21.23 -14.91
CA LEU A 354 3.48 -20.26 -14.65
C LEU A 354 4.84 -20.91 -14.30
N ALA A 355 5.03 -22.20 -14.59
CA ALA A 355 6.31 -22.90 -14.39
C ALA A 355 7.55 -22.16 -14.94
N PRO A 356 7.53 -21.47 -16.10
CA PRO A 356 8.67 -20.68 -16.57
C PRO A 356 9.04 -19.52 -15.64
N LEU A 357 8.05 -18.87 -15.01
CA LEU A 357 8.29 -17.81 -14.03
C LEU A 357 8.91 -18.38 -12.75
N VAL A 358 8.40 -19.52 -12.28
CA VAL A 358 8.96 -20.23 -11.12
C VAL A 358 10.43 -20.61 -11.39
N ALA A 359 10.73 -21.13 -12.59
CA ALA A 359 12.09 -21.51 -12.98
C ALA A 359 13.03 -20.29 -13.01
N LEU A 360 12.56 -19.12 -13.41
CA LEU A 360 13.36 -17.89 -13.48
C LEU A 360 13.84 -17.43 -12.09
N VAL A 361 13.01 -17.60 -11.06
CA VAL A 361 13.30 -17.16 -9.67
C VAL A 361 13.87 -18.29 -8.80
N THR A 362 14.20 -19.45 -9.40
CA THR A 362 14.71 -20.61 -8.69
C THR A 362 16.13 -20.94 -9.18
N ASN A 363 17.06 -21.09 -8.25
CA ASN A 363 18.43 -21.52 -8.54
C ASN A 363 18.48 -23.00 -8.99
N PRO A 364 19.58 -23.46 -9.61
CA PRO A 364 19.74 -24.85 -10.05
C PRO A 364 19.64 -25.88 -8.90
N ASP A 365 19.94 -25.49 -7.67
CA ASP A 365 19.81 -26.30 -6.45
C ASP A 365 18.38 -26.39 -5.91
N GLY A 366 17.44 -25.68 -6.55
CA GLY A 366 16.04 -25.65 -6.17
C GLY A 366 15.68 -24.59 -5.13
N GLN A 367 16.65 -23.81 -4.64
CA GLN A 367 16.40 -22.71 -3.71
C GLN A 367 15.93 -21.45 -4.45
N PRO A 368 15.13 -20.58 -3.79
CA PRO A 368 14.80 -19.27 -4.34
C PRO A 368 16.04 -18.42 -4.61
N ASN A 369 15.98 -17.62 -5.66
CA ASN A 369 17.02 -16.63 -5.97
C ASN A 369 16.56 -15.25 -5.49
N ASP A 370 17.09 -14.78 -4.36
CA ASP A 370 16.65 -13.54 -3.72
C ASP A 370 16.89 -12.30 -4.59
N VAL A 371 17.94 -12.30 -5.40
CA VAL A 371 18.21 -11.21 -6.36
C VAL A 371 17.08 -11.12 -7.40
N TRP A 372 16.65 -12.25 -7.97
CA TRP A 372 15.54 -12.24 -8.92
C TRP A 372 14.21 -11.89 -8.24
N TYR A 373 13.96 -12.38 -7.01
CA TYR A 373 12.78 -11.98 -6.24
C TYR A 373 12.74 -10.47 -5.99
N PHE A 374 13.87 -9.85 -5.59
CA PHE A 374 13.97 -8.42 -5.36
C PHE A 374 13.70 -7.61 -6.65
N TRP A 375 14.43 -7.92 -7.72
CA TRP A 375 14.35 -7.13 -8.96
C TRP A 375 13.05 -7.33 -9.73
N LEU A 376 12.52 -8.55 -9.82
CA LEU A 376 11.25 -8.79 -10.54
C LEU A 376 10.06 -8.23 -9.78
N THR A 377 10.02 -8.42 -8.46
CA THR A 377 9.01 -7.78 -7.61
C THR A 377 9.09 -6.26 -7.75
N GLY A 378 10.29 -5.70 -7.67
CA GLY A 378 10.50 -4.27 -7.77
C GLY A 378 10.18 -3.69 -9.15
N LEU A 379 10.58 -4.37 -10.22
CA LEU A 379 10.23 -3.96 -11.59
C LEU A 379 8.71 -3.92 -11.77
N LEU A 380 8.02 -4.96 -11.32
CA LEU A 380 6.57 -5.02 -11.42
C LEU A 380 5.91 -3.92 -10.56
N SER A 381 6.37 -3.73 -9.32
CA SER A 381 5.90 -2.67 -8.42
C SER A 381 6.16 -1.26 -8.95
N SER A 382 7.18 -1.06 -9.77
CA SER A 382 7.46 0.25 -10.37
C SER A 382 6.37 0.73 -11.32
N PHE A 383 5.65 -0.18 -11.96
CA PHE A 383 4.64 0.14 -12.98
C PHE A 383 3.22 -0.30 -12.61
N LEU A 384 3.10 -1.21 -11.64
CA LEU A 384 1.84 -1.69 -11.11
C LEU A 384 1.79 -1.34 -9.62
N ASP A 385 0.60 -1.38 -9.04
CA ASP A 385 0.44 -1.17 -7.60
C ASP A 385 1.26 -2.20 -6.80
N ASN A 386 1.92 -1.75 -5.74
CA ASN A 386 2.85 -2.55 -4.95
C ASN A 386 2.16 -3.69 -4.17
N ALA A 387 0.92 -3.51 -3.75
CA ALA A 387 0.19 -4.48 -2.94
C ALA A 387 -0.16 -5.78 -3.70
N PRO A 388 -0.78 -5.75 -4.90
CA PRO A 388 -0.99 -6.95 -5.69
C PRO A 388 0.33 -7.58 -6.14
N THR A 389 1.35 -6.78 -6.42
CA THR A 389 2.68 -7.27 -6.78
C THR A 389 3.28 -8.12 -5.65
N TYR A 390 3.21 -7.65 -4.41
CA TYR A 390 3.65 -8.40 -3.24
C TYR A 390 2.93 -9.77 -3.14
N LEU A 391 1.60 -9.80 -3.28
CA LEU A 391 0.83 -11.04 -3.21
C LEU A 391 1.24 -12.05 -4.28
N VAL A 392 1.53 -11.59 -5.50
CA VAL A 392 2.02 -12.45 -6.59
C VAL A 392 3.32 -13.14 -6.17
N PHE A 393 4.32 -12.38 -5.74
CA PHE A 393 5.63 -12.94 -5.40
C PHE A 393 5.64 -13.68 -4.08
N PHE A 394 4.83 -13.28 -3.10
CA PHE A 394 4.61 -14.04 -1.87
C PHE A 394 4.08 -15.45 -2.16
N ASN A 395 3.08 -15.58 -3.05
CA ASN A 395 2.55 -16.87 -3.45
C ASN A 395 3.47 -17.64 -4.41
N LEU A 396 4.26 -16.93 -5.24
CA LEU A 396 5.30 -17.55 -6.08
C LEU A 396 6.39 -18.22 -5.23
N ALA A 397 6.69 -17.66 -4.05
CA ALA A 397 7.62 -18.22 -3.07
C ALA A 397 6.97 -19.29 -2.15
N GLY A 398 5.78 -19.79 -2.51
CA GLY A 398 5.07 -20.86 -1.81
C GLY A 398 3.86 -20.40 -0.99
N GLY A 399 3.79 -19.13 -0.58
CA GLY A 399 2.64 -18.55 0.11
C GLY A 399 2.42 -18.99 1.55
N ASP A 400 3.37 -19.70 2.15
CA ASP A 400 3.38 -20.14 3.54
C ASP A 400 4.17 -19.13 4.38
N ALA A 401 3.50 -18.42 5.29
CA ALA A 401 4.13 -17.37 6.08
C ALA A 401 5.19 -17.91 7.05
N ASP A 402 4.98 -19.09 7.66
CA ASP A 402 5.93 -19.66 8.60
C ASP A 402 7.24 -20.06 7.89
N VAL A 403 7.13 -20.65 6.71
CA VAL A 403 8.29 -21.00 5.87
C VAL A 403 9.00 -19.71 5.41
N LEU A 404 8.24 -18.72 4.98
CA LEU A 404 8.78 -17.45 4.49
C LEU A 404 9.44 -16.61 5.59
N MET A 405 8.91 -16.64 6.82
CA MET A 405 9.55 -15.95 7.96
C MET A 405 10.77 -16.69 8.50
N GLY A 406 10.83 -18.01 8.30
CA GLY A 406 11.88 -18.88 8.79
C GLY A 406 12.94 -19.20 7.74
N ALA A 407 12.79 -20.33 7.06
CA ALA A 407 13.77 -20.85 6.11
C ALA A 407 14.00 -19.95 4.88
N LEU A 408 13.01 -19.14 4.49
CA LEU A 408 13.05 -18.24 3.34
C LEU A 408 12.97 -16.76 3.76
N ALA A 409 13.51 -16.42 4.94
CA ALA A 409 13.43 -15.06 5.48
C ALA A 409 14.08 -14.01 4.55
N SER A 410 15.21 -14.34 3.91
CA SER A 410 15.85 -13.44 2.93
C SER A 410 15.01 -13.25 1.67
N THR A 411 14.33 -14.30 1.20
CA THR A 411 13.41 -14.21 0.07
C THR A 411 12.22 -13.32 0.39
N LEU A 412 11.62 -13.45 1.59
CA LEU A 412 10.53 -12.58 2.03
C LEU A 412 11.00 -11.13 2.18
N ALA A 413 12.23 -10.90 2.67
CA ALA A 413 12.82 -9.58 2.72
C ALA A 413 13.03 -8.99 1.32
N ALA A 414 13.54 -9.78 0.37
CA ALA A 414 13.71 -9.40 -1.02
C ALA A 414 12.37 -9.00 -1.68
N ILE A 415 11.31 -9.80 -1.50
CA ILE A 415 9.96 -9.50 -1.98
C ILE A 415 9.44 -8.19 -1.35
N SER A 416 9.57 -8.06 -0.03
CA SER A 416 9.08 -6.91 0.71
C SER A 416 9.78 -5.62 0.30
N CYS A 417 11.11 -5.63 0.24
CA CYS A 417 11.92 -4.49 -0.22
C CYS A 417 11.64 -4.15 -1.68
N GLY A 418 11.56 -5.16 -2.55
CA GLY A 418 11.23 -4.95 -3.97
C GLY A 418 9.87 -4.27 -4.12
N ALA A 419 8.85 -4.78 -3.44
CA ALA A 419 7.49 -4.24 -3.53
C ALA A 419 7.40 -2.80 -2.98
N VAL A 420 7.96 -2.54 -1.80
CA VAL A 420 7.85 -1.24 -1.11
C VAL A 420 8.79 -0.20 -1.72
N PHE A 421 10.07 -0.52 -1.91
CA PHE A 421 11.07 0.48 -2.29
C PHE A 421 10.97 0.87 -3.76
N MET A 422 10.78 -0.09 -4.66
CA MET A 422 10.74 0.19 -6.09
C MET A 422 9.40 0.76 -6.57
N GLY A 423 8.36 0.75 -5.74
CA GLY A 423 7.17 1.57 -5.94
C GLY A 423 7.47 3.07 -6.09
N ALA A 424 8.61 3.52 -5.54
CA ALA A 424 9.11 4.88 -5.70
C ALA A 424 9.60 5.22 -7.12
N ASN A 425 9.82 4.25 -8.00
CA ASN A 425 10.42 4.49 -9.32
C ASN A 425 9.52 5.27 -10.27
N THR A 426 8.21 5.24 -10.08
CA THR A 426 7.25 5.98 -10.91
C THR A 426 6.15 6.62 -10.07
N TYR A 427 5.37 7.51 -10.68
CA TYR A 427 4.20 8.09 -10.02
C TYR A 427 3.06 7.09 -9.79
N ILE A 428 3.00 6.01 -10.56
CA ILE A 428 1.92 5.00 -10.53
C ILE A 428 2.27 3.77 -9.70
N GLY A 429 3.53 3.59 -9.28
CA GLY A 429 3.97 2.43 -8.52
C GLY A 429 3.44 2.36 -7.09
N ASN A 430 3.00 3.49 -6.53
CA ASN A 430 2.31 3.54 -5.24
C ASN A 430 1.34 4.74 -5.20
N ALA A 431 0.16 4.56 -4.63
CA ALA A 431 -0.89 5.58 -4.57
C ALA A 431 -0.45 6.94 -3.98
N PRO A 432 0.33 7.03 -2.89
CA PRO A 432 0.79 8.30 -2.35
C PRO A 432 1.69 9.11 -3.31
N ASN A 433 2.38 8.48 -4.25
CA ASN A 433 3.24 9.18 -5.21
C ASN A 433 2.43 10.14 -6.09
N PHE A 434 1.34 9.64 -6.66
CA PHE A 434 0.46 10.44 -7.50
C PHE A 434 -0.27 11.52 -6.70
N MET A 435 -0.69 11.18 -5.46
CA MET A 435 -1.33 12.13 -4.55
C MET A 435 -0.38 13.30 -4.21
N VAL A 436 0.87 13.02 -3.85
CA VAL A 436 1.89 14.05 -3.57
C VAL A 436 2.10 14.94 -4.80
N LYS A 437 2.28 14.33 -5.99
CA LYS A 437 2.40 15.08 -7.24
C LYS A 437 1.21 16.02 -7.44
N ALA A 438 -0.01 15.54 -7.29
CA ALA A 438 -1.23 16.33 -7.50
C ALA A 438 -1.31 17.51 -6.52
N VAL A 439 -1.06 17.30 -5.22
CA VAL A 439 -1.08 18.38 -4.20
C VAL A 439 0.00 19.42 -4.45
N VAL A 440 1.19 19.02 -4.88
CA VAL A 440 2.29 19.94 -5.21
C VAL A 440 1.95 20.75 -6.46
N GLU A 441 1.37 20.15 -7.49
CA GLU A 441 0.95 20.84 -8.71
C GLU A 441 -0.23 21.79 -8.47
N GLU A 442 -1.19 21.41 -7.63
CA GLU A 442 -2.29 22.28 -7.18
C GLU A 442 -1.77 23.54 -6.47
N SER A 443 -0.63 23.43 -5.77
CA SER A 443 0.05 24.56 -5.14
C SER A 443 0.87 25.44 -6.10
N GLY A 444 0.78 25.19 -7.41
CA GLY A 444 1.47 25.97 -8.46
C GLY A 444 2.92 25.57 -8.71
N ILE A 445 3.39 24.47 -8.11
CA ILE A 445 4.76 23.97 -8.30
C ILE A 445 4.73 22.90 -9.42
N ARG A 446 5.38 23.16 -10.54
CA ARG A 446 5.43 22.22 -11.66
C ARG A 446 6.32 21.03 -11.33
N MET A 447 5.74 19.85 -11.17
CA MET A 447 6.45 18.59 -11.00
C MET A 447 7.00 18.06 -12.34
N PRO A 448 8.04 17.21 -12.33
CA PRO A 448 8.52 16.54 -13.53
C PRO A 448 7.41 15.75 -14.22
N SER A 449 7.48 15.67 -15.56
CA SER A 449 6.62 14.75 -16.31
C SER A 449 6.87 13.31 -15.86
N PHE A 450 6.01 12.38 -16.27
CA PHE A 450 6.17 10.95 -15.93
C PHE A 450 7.59 10.43 -16.25
N PHE A 451 8.07 10.65 -17.47
CA PHE A 451 9.43 10.24 -17.85
C PHE A 451 10.53 11.12 -17.22
N GLY A 452 10.24 12.39 -16.94
CA GLY A 452 11.16 13.26 -16.21
C GLY A 452 11.37 12.80 -14.77
N TYR A 453 10.32 12.30 -14.11
CA TYR A 453 10.42 11.70 -12.78
C TYR A 453 11.19 10.36 -12.82
N MET A 454 10.92 9.53 -13.84
CA MET A 454 11.68 8.29 -14.04
C MET A 454 13.16 8.55 -14.25
N ALA A 455 13.54 9.66 -14.90
CA ALA A 455 14.96 10.03 -15.02
C ALA A 455 15.59 10.30 -13.63
N TRP A 456 14.86 10.94 -12.69
CA TRP A 456 15.31 11.11 -11.31
C TRP A 456 15.45 9.77 -10.59
N SER A 457 14.44 8.91 -10.67
CA SER A 457 14.47 7.61 -10.00
C SER A 457 15.54 6.68 -10.59
N CYS A 458 15.68 6.64 -11.90
CA CYS A 458 16.74 5.85 -12.55
C CYS A 458 18.14 6.34 -12.18
N ALA A 459 18.34 7.66 -12.05
CA ALA A 459 19.66 8.20 -11.69
C ALA A 459 20.02 8.01 -10.20
N ILE A 460 19.04 7.93 -9.31
CA ILE A 460 19.25 7.92 -7.85
C ILE A 460 18.89 6.56 -7.24
N LEU A 461 17.67 6.05 -7.51
CA LEU A 461 17.17 4.84 -6.87
C LEU A 461 17.76 3.57 -7.47
N VAL A 462 17.91 3.48 -8.80
CA VAL A 462 18.47 2.25 -9.41
C VAL A 462 19.88 1.97 -8.93
N PRO A 463 20.85 2.93 -8.91
CA PRO A 463 22.15 2.70 -8.29
C PRO A 463 22.09 2.30 -6.82
N LEU A 464 21.15 2.89 -6.05
CA LEU A 464 20.94 2.54 -4.65
C LEU A 464 20.42 1.09 -4.53
N PHE A 465 19.50 0.65 -5.38
CA PHE A 465 18.98 -0.72 -5.35
C PHE A 465 20.02 -1.75 -5.82
N VAL A 466 20.90 -1.38 -6.74
CA VAL A 466 22.08 -2.20 -7.07
C VAL A 466 22.97 -2.34 -5.83
N LEU A 467 23.27 -1.25 -5.11
CA LEU A 467 24.03 -1.30 -3.85
C LEU A 467 23.37 -2.21 -2.82
N LEU A 468 22.04 -2.11 -2.64
CA LEU A 468 21.29 -2.98 -1.72
C LEU A 468 21.38 -4.46 -2.12
N THR A 469 21.34 -4.76 -3.41
CA THR A 469 21.50 -6.14 -3.92
C THR A 469 22.81 -6.73 -3.42
N PHE A 470 23.90 -5.98 -3.53
CA PHE A 470 25.22 -6.44 -3.05
C PHE A 470 25.33 -6.54 -1.54
N LEU A 471 24.60 -5.73 -0.79
CA LEU A 471 24.69 -5.70 0.66
C LEU A 471 23.82 -6.75 1.35
N PHE A 472 22.65 -7.09 0.77
CA PHE A 472 21.63 -7.85 1.48
C PHE A 472 21.10 -9.09 0.72
N PHE A 473 21.28 -9.19 -0.61
CA PHE A 473 20.64 -10.23 -1.42
C PHE A 473 21.63 -11.09 -2.24
N LEU A 474 22.92 -10.81 -2.15
CA LEU A 474 24.03 -11.65 -2.65
C LEU A 474 24.75 -12.27 -1.45
#